data_ec159ac7cebb1be63a001920684b95d0
#
_entry.id   ec159ac7cebb1be63a001920684b95d0
#
_cell.length_a   1.000
_cell.length_b   1.000
_cell.length_c   1.000
_cell.angle_alpha   90.00
_cell.angle_beta   90.00
_cell.angle_gamma   90.00
#
_symmetry.space_group_name_H-M   'P 1'
#
loop_
_entity.id
_entity.type
_entity.pdbx_description
1 polymer ?
#
loop_
_entity_poly.entity_id
_entity_poly.type
_entity_poly.pdbx_seq_one_letter_code
_entity_poly.pdbx_strand_id
1 'polypeptide(L)'
;MKCLSEEASVLPPDFFDRPVVEVARALLGTRLVRRLDGQRISGLIVEAEAYDGEADLACHARAGRTRRTAVMYGPPGRAYVYFTYGMHWCLNCVTGPQGYPAAVLLRAIQPQEGIEFIAARRAGRPQAEWCNGPGKLTQALGIDGGLNGVDLTTALGGLWIEAGQPAGDESVRVGPRVGIQNVPEPWRSRPWRFRMEIEKENSKGFGNP
;
A
#
# COMPACT_ATOMS: atom_id res chain seq x y z
N MET A 1 -19.61 -30.55 -5.77
CA MET A 1 -18.37 -30.04 -6.37
C MET A 1 -17.95 -28.83 -5.56
N LYS A 2 -16.95 -28.98 -4.67
CA LYS A 2 -16.38 -27.83 -3.93
C LYS A 2 -15.56 -27.02 -4.93
N CYS A 3 -15.96 -25.77 -5.17
CA CYS A 3 -15.11 -24.79 -5.83
C CYS A 3 -13.86 -24.65 -4.95
N LEU A 4 -12.73 -25.16 -5.42
CA LEU A 4 -11.42 -24.85 -4.85
C LEU A 4 -11.25 -23.34 -5.07
N SER A 5 -11.36 -22.54 -4.00
CA SER A 5 -10.89 -21.18 -4.02
C SER A 5 -9.41 -21.24 -4.38
N GLU A 6 -9.03 -20.73 -5.56
CA GLU A 6 -7.63 -20.49 -5.88
C GLU A 6 -7.07 -19.63 -4.76
N GLU A 7 -6.22 -20.23 -3.92
CA GLU A 7 -5.48 -19.44 -2.92
C GLU A 7 -4.65 -18.41 -3.70
N ALA A 8 -4.97 -17.14 -3.53
CA ALA A 8 -4.27 -16.07 -4.20
C ALA A 8 -2.78 -16.16 -3.82
N SER A 9 -1.91 -16.34 -4.82
CA SER A 9 -0.47 -16.49 -4.62
C SER A 9 0.14 -15.19 -4.08
N VAL A 10 1.10 -15.32 -3.16
CA VAL A 10 1.91 -14.19 -2.70
C VAL A 10 2.73 -13.65 -3.88
N LEU A 11 2.80 -12.32 -4.03
CA LEU A 11 3.58 -11.70 -5.11
C LEU A 11 5.07 -12.00 -4.92
N PRO A 12 5.77 -12.47 -5.97
CA PRO A 12 7.19 -12.81 -5.90
C PRO A 12 8.07 -11.54 -5.87
N PRO A 13 9.37 -11.65 -5.45
CA PRO A 13 10.31 -10.52 -5.46
C PRO A 13 10.42 -9.81 -6.80
N ASP A 14 10.40 -10.54 -7.93
CA ASP A 14 10.50 -10.00 -9.29
C ASP A 14 9.34 -9.05 -9.63
N PHE A 15 8.19 -9.19 -8.96
CA PHE A 15 7.09 -8.22 -9.11
C PHE A 15 7.52 -6.83 -8.67
N PHE A 16 8.34 -6.73 -7.63
CA PHE A 16 8.82 -5.47 -7.04
C PHE A 16 10.13 -4.99 -7.66
N ASP A 17 10.92 -5.87 -8.29
CA ASP A 17 12.20 -5.52 -8.95
C ASP A 17 11.96 -4.94 -10.36
N ARG A 18 11.21 -3.85 -10.39
CA ARG A 18 10.84 -3.11 -11.60
C ARG A 18 10.84 -1.61 -11.31
N PRO A 19 10.78 -0.74 -12.34
CA PRO A 19 10.60 0.70 -12.17
C PRO A 19 9.43 1.03 -11.26
N VAL A 20 9.63 1.91 -10.29
CA VAL A 20 8.68 2.22 -9.22
C VAL A 20 7.31 2.66 -9.73
N VAL A 21 7.26 3.39 -10.83
CA VAL A 21 6.02 3.88 -11.45
C VAL A 21 5.19 2.70 -12.00
N GLU A 22 5.86 1.71 -12.60
CA GLU A 22 5.20 0.49 -13.07
C GLU A 22 4.65 -0.35 -11.92
N VAL A 23 5.45 -0.51 -10.84
CA VAL A 23 5.01 -1.24 -9.66
C VAL A 23 3.83 -0.54 -9.00
N ALA A 24 3.86 0.80 -8.87
CA ALA A 24 2.75 1.55 -8.29
C ALA A 24 1.43 1.35 -9.06
N ARG A 25 1.49 1.33 -10.39
CA ARG A 25 0.34 1.02 -11.24
C ARG A 25 -0.11 -0.44 -11.08
N ALA A 26 0.84 -1.39 -11.09
CA ALA A 26 0.55 -2.82 -11.04
C ALA A 26 0.04 -3.30 -9.67
N LEU A 27 0.29 -2.56 -8.60
CA LEU A 27 -0.24 -2.85 -7.26
C LEU A 27 -1.75 -2.61 -7.14
N LEU A 28 -2.35 -1.80 -8.01
CA LEU A 28 -3.80 -1.61 -7.99
C LEU A 28 -4.53 -2.91 -8.34
N GLY A 29 -5.48 -3.29 -7.49
CA GLY A 29 -6.21 -4.55 -7.61
C GLY A 29 -5.52 -5.77 -7.00
N THR A 30 -4.28 -5.63 -6.50
CA THR A 30 -3.65 -6.64 -5.64
C THR A 30 -4.15 -6.54 -4.21
N ARG A 31 -3.89 -7.55 -3.38
CA ARG A 31 -4.43 -7.63 -2.02
C ARG A 31 -3.34 -7.45 -0.97
N LEU A 32 -3.44 -6.41 -0.17
CA LEU A 32 -2.63 -6.27 1.06
C LEU A 32 -3.24 -7.14 2.15
N VAL A 33 -2.44 -8.00 2.77
CA VAL A 33 -2.86 -8.94 3.81
C VAL A 33 -2.05 -8.73 5.09
N ARG A 34 -2.73 -8.70 6.21
CA ARG A 34 -2.17 -8.65 7.55
C ARG A 34 -2.67 -9.85 8.36
N ARG A 35 -1.77 -10.63 8.93
CA ARG A 35 -2.09 -11.62 9.96
C ARG A 35 -1.71 -11.06 11.31
N LEU A 36 -2.68 -10.83 12.18
CA LEU A 36 -2.50 -10.27 13.50
C LEU A 36 -3.34 -11.07 14.51
N ASP A 37 -2.71 -11.56 15.58
CA ASP A 37 -3.37 -12.37 16.62
C ASP A 37 -4.16 -13.57 16.05
N GLY A 38 -3.58 -14.24 15.05
CA GLY A 38 -4.21 -15.37 14.35
C GLY A 38 -5.28 -14.98 13.33
N GLN A 39 -5.68 -13.71 13.28
CA GLN A 39 -6.71 -13.22 12.38
C GLN A 39 -6.11 -12.74 11.06
N ARG A 40 -6.82 -13.04 9.96
CA ARG A 40 -6.50 -12.53 8.64
C ARG A 40 -7.34 -11.28 8.37
N ILE A 41 -6.67 -10.18 8.07
CA ILE A 41 -7.28 -8.90 7.72
C ILE A 41 -6.74 -8.51 6.35
N SER A 42 -7.61 -8.19 5.39
CA SER A 42 -7.15 -7.86 4.04
C SER A 42 -8.00 -6.81 3.34
N GLY A 43 -7.44 -6.25 2.27
CA GLY A 43 -8.15 -5.36 1.37
C GLY A 43 -7.44 -5.17 0.03
N LEU A 44 -8.20 -4.86 -1.01
CA LEU A 44 -7.66 -4.52 -2.33
C LEU A 44 -6.94 -3.18 -2.27
N ILE A 45 -5.74 -3.10 -2.82
CA ILE A 45 -5.02 -1.84 -2.99
C ILE A 45 -5.71 -1.03 -4.09
N VAL A 46 -6.17 0.16 -3.75
CA VAL A 46 -6.94 1.03 -4.65
C VAL A 46 -6.31 2.39 -4.87
N GLU A 47 -5.28 2.74 -4.11
CA GLU A 47 -4.50 3.96 -4.31
C GLU A 47 -3.04 3.76 -3.89
N ALA A 48 -2.11 4.17 -4.76
CA ALA A 48 -0.67 4.08 -4.56
C ALA A 48 0.06 5.29 -5.13
N GLU A 49 1.22 5.63 -4.58
CA GLU A 49 2.10 6.70 -5.08
C GLU A 49 3.53 6.21 -5.23
N ALA A 50 4.16 6.55 -6.36
CA ALA A 50 5.57 6.23 -6.63
C ALA A 50 6.50 7.33 -6.11
N TYR A 51 7.64 6.90 -5.51
CA TYR A 51 8.74 7.75 -5.04
C TYR A 51 10.07 7.17 -5.55
N ASP A 52 10.76 7.90 -6.41
CA ASP A 52 11.79 7.37 -7.32
C ASP A 52 13.21 7.80 -6.95
N GLY A 53 13.76 7.19 -5.92
CA GLY A 53 15.18 7.33 -5.60
C GLY A 53 15.60 8.69 -5.05
N GLU A 54 16.92 8.94 -5.11
CA GLU A 54 17.53 10.16 -4.56
C GLU A 54 17.27 11.41 -5.41
N ALA A 55 17.06 11.22 -6.72
CA ALA A 55 16.76 12.32 -7.63
C ALA A 55 15.36 12.91 -7.44
N ASP A 56 14.41 12.13 -6.91
CA ASP A 56 13.06 12.60 -6.63
C ASP A 56 13.04 13.45 -5.36
N LEU A 57 12.88 14.76 -5.51
CA LEU A 57 12.89 15.70 -4.38
C LEU A 57 11.71 15.52 -3.42
N ALA A 58 10.68 14.76 -3.78
CA ALA A 58 9.61 14.36 -2.88
C ALA A 58 9.90 13.06 -2.12
N CYS A 59 10.92 12.30 -2.55
CA CYS A 59 11.31 11.05 -1.91
C CYS A 59 12.11 11.29 -0.63
N HIS A 60 11.94 10.43 0.37
CA HIS A 60 12.77 10.48 1.59
C HIS A 60 14.25 10.22 1.29
N ALA A 61 14.54 9.43 0.25
CA ALA A 61 15.90 9.11 -0.16
C ALA A 61 16.69 10.29 -0.74
N ARG A 62 16.05 11.43 -1.05
CA ARG A 62 16.76 12.65 -1.53
C ARG A 62 17.89 13.12 -0.62
N ALA A 63 17.82 12.75 0.67
CA ALA A 63 18.87 13.05 1.66
C ALA A 63 19.96 11.97 1.72
N GLY A 64 19.93 10.99 0.81
CA GLY A 64 20.80 9.83 0.82
C GLY A 64 20.39 8.78 1.86
N ARG A 65 21.31 7.84 2.10
CA ARG A 65 21.12 6.72 3.04
C ARG A 65 21.28 7.18 4.48
N THR A 66 20.18 7.15 5.23
CA THR A 66 20.12 7.44 6.67
C THR A 66 19.59 6.22 7.42
N ARG A 67 19.59 6.23 8.76
CA ARG A 67 18.96 5.18 9.58
C ARG A 67 17.48 4.98 9.18
N ARG A 68 16.77 6.07 8.86
CA ARG A 68 15.36 6.03 8.44
C ARG A 68 15.19 5.39 7.06
N THR A 69 16.02 5.77 6.08
CA THR A 69 15.88 5.35 4.68
C THR A 69 16.63 4.06 4.35
N ALA A 70 17.40 3.51 5.29
CA ALA A 70 18.26 2.32 5.05
C ALA A 70 17.49 1.14 4.43
N VAL A 71 16.23 0.93 4.83
CA VAL A 71 15.38 -0.16 4.29
C VAL A 71 15.10 0.04 2.80
N MET A 72 14.99 1.29 2.32
CA MET A 72 14.73 1.57 0.90
C MET A 72 15.88 1.13 -0.02
N TYR A 73 17.11 0.99 0.51
CA TYR A 73 18.28 0.48 -0.22
C TYR A 73 18.42 -1.04 -0.15
N GLY A 74 17.47 -1.71 0.53
CA GLY A 74 17.43 -3.16 0.66
C GLY A 74 16.88 -3.86 -0.59
N PRO A 75 16.62 -5.18 -0.48
CA PRO A 75 15.99 -5.93 -1.56
C PRO A 75 14.57 -5.42 -1.87
N PRO A 76 14.10 -5.55 -3.12
CA PRO A 76 12.72 -5.26 -3.49
C PRO A 76 11.73 -6.13 -2.68
N GLY A 77 10.50 -5.63 -2.51
CA GLY A 77 9.45 -6.31 -1.76
C GLY A 77 9.57 -6.15 -0.24
N ARG A 78 10.49 -5.33 0.28
CA ARG A 78 10.55 -5.01 1.72
C ARG A 78 9.53 -3.93 2.08
N ALA A 79 8.90 -4.07 3.25
CA ALA A 79 8.07 -3.02 3.83
C ALA A 79 8.95 -1.88 4.35
N TYR A 80 8.74 -0.68 3.86
CA TYR A 80 9.31 0.53 4.45
C TYR A 80 8.21 1.24 5.24
N VAL A 81 8.27 1.11 6.58
CA VAL A 81 7.28 1.68 7.49
C VAL A 81 7.93 2.82 8.26
N TYR A 82 7.31 4.01 8.23
CA TYR A 82 7.82 5.17 8.93
C TYR A 82 6.73 5.95 9.65
N PHE A 83 7.12 6.64 10.73
CA PHE A 83 6.25 7.50 11.51
C PHE A 83 6.27 8.94 10.97
N THR A 84 5.11 9.56 10.83
CA THR A 84 4.97 10.91 10.27
C THR A 84 4.03 11.77 11.09
N TYR A 85 4.28 13.08 11.09
CA TYR A 85 3.51 14.10 11.82
C TYR A 85 3.32 13.82 13.32
N GLY A 86 4.16 12.98 13.92
CA GLY A 86 4.04 12.61 15.32
C GLY A 86 2.81 11.75 15.68
N MET A 87 2.06 11.24 14.70
CA MET A 87 0.79 10.55 14.97
C MET A 87 0.43 9.40 14.05
N HIS A 88 1.08 9.25 12.89
CA HIS A 88 0.68 8.25 11.89
C HIS A 88 1.86 7.43 11.38
N TRP A 89 1.63 6.16 11.16
CA TRP A 89 2.50 5.29 10.37
C TRP A 89 2.11 5.35 8.89
N CYS A 90 3.08 5.13 8.01
CA CYS A 90 2.87 4.98 6.58
C CYS A 90 3.59 3.73 6.10
N LEU A 91 2.93 2.91 5.27
CA LEU A 91 3.47 1.69 4.68
C LEU A 91 3.84 1.92 3.23
N ASN A 92 5.07 1.53 2.87
CA ASN A 92 5.56 1.52 1.49
C ASN A 92 6.13 0.15 1.15
N CYS A 93 6.17 -0.17 -0.15
CA CYS A 93 6.85 -1.32 -0.71
C CYS A 93 8.13 -0.85 -1.40
N VAL A 94 9.29 -1.37 -1.00
CA VAL A 94 10.57 -1.09 -1.68
C VAL A 94 10.56 -1.72 -3.07
N THR A 95 11.05 -1.00 -4.08
CA THR A 95 11.02 -1.42 -5.49
C THR A 95 12.35 -1.16 -6.19
N GLY A 96 12.54 -1.81 -7.34
CA GLY A 96 13.77 -1.72 -8.12
C GLY A 96 14.91 -2.53 -7.52
N PRO A 97 16.08 -2.54 -8.16
CA PRO A 97 17.20 -3.37 -7.74
C PRO A 97 17.73 -2.94 -6.37
N GLN A 98 18.24 -3.90 -5.61
CA GLN A 98 18.90 -3.62 -4.34
C GLN A 98 19.98 -2.53 -4.50
N GLY A 99 19.96 -1.54 -3.61
CA GLY A 99 20.84 -0.37 -3.67
C GLY A 99 20.20 0.85 -4.30
N TYR A 100 19.08 0.70 -5.02
CA TYR A 100 18.31 1.82 -5.56
C TYR A 100 17.12 2.14 -4.66
N PRO A 101 17.07 3.33 -4.01
CA PRO A 101 16.12 3.61 -2.94
C PRO A 101 14.77 4.13 -3.44
N ALA A 102 14.03 3.32 -4.16
CA ALA A 102 12.68 3.63 -4.59
C ALA A 102 11.62 2.87 -3.79
N ALA A 103 10.44 3.46 -3.62
CA ALA A 103 9.35 2.83 -2.90
C ALA A 103 7.97 3.32 -3.36
N VAL A 104 6.98 2.44 -3.27
CA VAL A 104 5.56 2.75 -3.51
C VAL A 104 4.85 2.92 -2.18
N LEU A 105 4.29 4.11 -1.92
CA LEU A 105 3.41 4.36 -0.77
C LEU A 105 2.01 3.78 -1.04
N LEU A 106 1.54 2.91 -0.16
CA LEU A 106 0.16 2.44 -0.16
C LEU A 106 -0.73 3.47 0.54
N ARG A 107 -1.70 4.02 -0.21
CA ARG A 107 -2.53 5.12 0.29
C ARG A 107 -3.91 4.70 0.72
N ALA A 108 -4.52 3.78 0.00
CA ALA A 108 -5.86 3.30 0.32
C ALA A 108 -6.04 1.84 -0.08
N ILE A 109 -6.87 1.15 0.70
CA ILE A 109 -7.38 -0.17 0.37
C ILE A 109 -8.90 -0.19 0.49
N GLN A 110 -9.54 -1.07 -0.29
CA GLN A 110 -10.93 -1.48 -0.06
C GLN A 110 -10.93 -2.71 0.85
N PRO A 111 -11.40 -2.62 2.10
CA PRO A 111 -11.47 -3.76 3.01
C PRO A 111 -12.25 -4.94 2.43
N GLN A 112 -11.74 -6.17 2.65
CA GLN A 112 -12.37 -7.40 2.16
C GLN A 112 -12.57 -8.45 3.27
N GLU A 113 -11.58 -8.62 4.15
CA GLU A 113 -11.61 -9.60 5.23
C GLU A 113 -11.23 -8.95 6.56
N GLY A 114 -11.72 -9.51 7.67
CA GLY A 114 -11.46 -8.98 9.02
C GLY A 114 -12.12 -7.62 9.25
N ILE A 115 -13.29 -7.41 8.68
CA ILE A 115 -14.04 -6.14 8.71
C ILE A 115 -14.31 -5.68 10.14
N GLU A 116 -14.65 -6.61 11.04
CA GLU A 116 -14.89 -6.36 12.45
C GLU A 116 -13.65 -5.82 13.17
N PHE A 117 -12.45 -6.31 12.82
CA PHE A 117 -11.19 -5.81 13.39
C PHE A 117 -10.84 -4.41 12.88
N ILE A 118 -11.10 -4.15 11.59
CA ILE A 118 -10.95 -2.82 11.00
C ILE A 118 -11.92 -1.85 11.67
N ALA A 119 -13.20 -2.22 11.82
CA ALA A 119 -14.23 -1.42 12.47
C ALA A 119 -13.84 -1.06 13.90
N ALA A 120 -13.37 -2.02 14.69
CA ALA A 120 -12.93 -1.80 16.06
C ALA A 120 -11.79 -0.78 16.17
N ARG A 121 -10.76 -0.88 15.27
CA ARG A 121 -9.61 0.06 15.23
C ARG A 121 -9.98 1.43 14.65
N ARG A 122 -11.07 1.51 13.89
CA ARG A 122 -11.60 2.72 13.27
C ARG A 122 -12.92 3.18 13.91
N ALA A 123 -13.18 2.77 15.17
CA ALA A 123 -14.41 3.08 15.90
C ALA A 123 -14.75 4.59 15.82
N GLY A 124 -16.03 4.88 15.65
CA GLY A 124 -16.57 6.25 15.52
C GLY A 124 -16.30 6.91 14.16
N ARG A 125 -15.75 6.18 13.18
CA ARG A 125 -15.54 6.69 11.81
C ARG A 125 -16.49 6.01 10.83
N PRO A 126 -17.01 6.75 9.83
CA PRO A 126 -17.77 6.13 8.73
C PRO A 126 -16.93 5.06 8.01
N GLN A 127 -17.54 3.98 7.58
CA GLN A 127 -16.86 2.88 6.88
C GLN A 127 -16.05 3.36 5.65
N ALA A 128 -16.57 4.32 4.90
CA ALA A 128 -15.89 4.92 3.76
C ALA A 128 -14.57 5.63 4.13
N GLU A 129 -14.36 5.91 5.43
CA GLU A 129 -13.15 6.56 5.92
C GLU A 129 -12.15 5.61 6.61
N TRP A 130 -12.44 4.33 6.68
CA TRP A 130 -11.60 3.41 7.45
C TRP A 130 -10.19 3.28 6.87
N CYS A 131 -10.08 3.17 5.53
CA CYS A 131 -8.82 2.87 4.85
C CYS A 131 -8.51 3.82 3.67
N ASN A 132 -9.15 4.98 3.59
CA ASN A 132 -9.00 5.95 2.49
C ASN A 132 -7.89 7.00 2.73
N GLY A 133 -6.77 6.58 3.27
CA GLY A 133 -5.58 7.40 3.50
C GLY A 133 -4.46 6.57 4.15
N PRO A 134 -3.16 6.92 3.95
CA PRO A 134 -2.04 6.07 4.35
C PRO A 134 -2.00 5.81 5.87
N GLY A 135 -2.22 6.83 6.69
CA GLY A 135 -2.30 6.69 8.15
C GLY A 135 -3.56 5.95 8.61
N LYS A 136 -4.69 6.11 7.90
CA LYS A 136 -5.93 5.40 8.18
C LYS A 136 -5.78 3.90 7.88
N LEU A 137 -5.16 3.56 6.75
CA LEU A 137 -4.85 2.20 6.34
C LEU A 137 -3.98 1.49 7.38
N THR A 138 -2.88 2.10 7.80
CA THR A 138 -1.98 1.49 8.79
C THR A 138 -2.65 1.30 10.14
N GLN A 139 -3.44 2.27 10.61
CA GLN A 139 -4.24 2.14 11.82
C GLN A 139 -5.25 0.98 11.72
N ALA A 140 -5.97 0.90 10.59
CA ALA A 140 -6.99 -0.14 10.35
C ALA A 140 -6.40 -1.56 10.40
N LEU A 141 -5.20 -1.76 9.85
CA LEU A 141 -4.53 -3.06 9.79
C LEU A 141 -3.58 -3.32 10.98
N GLY A 142 -3.44 -2.40 11.92
CA GLY A 142 -2.49 -2.55 13.03
C GLY A 142 -1.04 -2.62 12.53
N ILE A 143 -0.67 -1.74 11.60
CA ILE A 143 0.68 -1.65 11.04
C ILE A 143 1.43 -0.51 11.74
N ASP A 144 2.59 -0.85 12.31
CA ASP A 144 3.48 0.07 13.00
C ASP A 144 4.96 -0.15 12.63
N GLY A 145 5.87 0.52 13.35
CA GLY A 145 7.32 0.44 13.11
C GLY A 145 7.93 -0.95 13.30
N GLY A 146 7.28 -1.85 14.03
CA GLY A 146 7.72 -3.24 14.20
C GLY A 146 7.71 -4.04 12.89
N LEU A 147 6.95 -3.57 11.89
CA LEU A 147 6.88 -4.17 10.57
C LEU A 147 7.85 -3.55 9.55
N ASN A 148 8.69 -2.58 9.95
CA ASN A 148 9.68 -1.99 9.06
C ASN A 148 10.75 -3.03 8.68
N GLY A 149 10.95 -3.26 7.38
CA GLY A 149 11.88 -4.26 6.84
C GLY A 149 11.28 -5.66 6.64
N VAL A 150 10.02 -5.90 7.01
CA VAL A 150 9.33 -7.18 6.77
C VAL A 150 9.27 -7.47 5.28
N ASP A 151 9.42 -8.74 4.92
CA ASP A 151 9.35 -9.25 3.56
C ASP A 151 7.89 -9.42 3.14
N LEU A 152 7.43 -8.57 2.19
CA LEU A 152 6.07 -8.60 1.64
C LEU A 152 5.87 -9.72 0.60
N THR A 153 6.93 -10.41 0.21
CA THR A 153 6.91 -11.52 -0.76
C THR A 153 6.74 -12.89 -0.09
N THR A 154 6.47 -12.90 1.22
CA THR A 154 6.19 -14.09 2.01
C THR A 154 5.21 -13.79 3.15
N ALA A 155 4.37 -14.75 3.52
CA ALA A 155 3.44 -14.63 4.64
C ALA A 155 4.10 -14.76 6.03
N LEU A 156 5.38 -15.08 6.10
CA LEU A 156 6.08 -15.38 7.37
C LEU A 156 6.14 -14.19 8.34
N GLY A 157 6.28 -12.97 7.81
CA GLY A 157 6.33 -11.75 8.61
C GLY A 157 4.96 -11.21 9.06
N GLY A 158 3.87 -11.91 8.74
CA GLY A 158 2.52 -11.50 9.10
C GLY A 158 1.99 -10.27 8.34
N LEU A 159 2.71 -9.78 7.33
CA LEU A 159 2.30 -8.74 6.39
C LEU A 159 2.85 -9.10 5.02
N TRP A 160 1.98 -9.20 4.01
CA TRP A 160 2.37 -9.55 2.64
C TRP A 160 1.39 -9.03 1.60
N ILE A 161 1.75 -9.16 0.32
CA ILE A 161 0.86 -8.79 -0.79
C ILE A 161 0.59 -10.02 -1.65
N GLU A 162 -0.68 -10.25 -1.95
CA GLU A 162 -1.15 -11.33 -2.81
C GLU A 162 -1.56 -10.81 -4.18
N ALA A 163 -1.44 -11.67 -5.18
CA ALA A 163 -2.01 -11.42 -6.49
C ALA A 163 -3.51 -11.13 -6.39
N GLY A 164 -4.00 -10.32 -7.29
CA GLY A 164 -5.40 -9.96 -7.42
C GLY A 164 -5.75 -9.78 -8.89
N GLN A 165 -6.90 -9.20 -9.15
CA GLN A 165 -7.28 -8.84 -10.52
C GLN A 165 -6.66 -7.48 -10.86
N PRO A 166 -5.77 -7.40 -11.87
CA PRO A 166 -5.20 -6.12 -12.29
C PRO A 166 -6.29 -5.11 -12.65
N ALA A 167 -6.12 -3.88 -12.22
CA ALA A 167 -7.04 -2.81 -12.60
C ALA A 167 -6.94 -2.53 -14.11
N GLY A 168 -8.06 -2.54 -14.82
CA GLY A 168 -8.15 -2.14 -16.23
C GLY A 168 -7.79 -0.66 -16.40
N ASP A 169 -7.26 -0.28 -17.57
CA ASP A 169 -6.81 1.10 -17.80
C ASP A 169 -7.94 2.12 -17.68
N GLU A 170 -9.15 1.74 -18.08
CA GLU A 170 -10.37 2.56 -17.98
C GLU A 170 -10.76 2.88 -16.53
N SER A 171 -10.41 2.00 -15.57
CA SER A 171 -10.70 2.17 -14.15
C SER A 171 -9.62 2.95 -13.39
N VAL A 172 -8.47 3.24 -14.02
CA VAL A 172 -7.34 3.89 -13.35
C VAL A 172 -7.31 5.39 -13.65
N ARG A 173 -7.23 6.18 -12.58
CA ARG A 173 -6.98 7.63 -12.64
C ARG A 173 -5.56 7.91 -12.19
N VAL A 174 -4.88 8.71 -12.99
CA VAL A 174 -3.49 9.10 -12.75
C VAL A 174 -3.43 10.60 -12.44
N GLY A 175 -2.60 11.01 -11.50
CA GLY A 175 -2.47 12.41 -11.12
C GLY A 175 -1.26 12.69 -10.25
N PRO A 176 -1.09 13.93 -9.77
CA PRO A 176 0.01 14.30 -8.89
C PRO A 176 -0.15 13.64 -7.51
N ARG A 177 1.00 13.45 -6.84
CA ARG A 177 1.08 12.94 -5.48
C ARG A 177 0.51 13.92 -4.46
N VAL A 178 0.03 13.41 -3.34
CA VAL A 178 -0.60 14.21 -2.27
C VAL A 178 0.43 14.59 -1.19
N GLY A 179 0.29 15.80 -0.64
CA GLY A 179 1.11 16.25 0.49
C GLY A 179 2.51 16.74 0.13
N ILE A 180 2.79 16.99 -1.16
CA ILE A 180 4.09 17.44 -1.67
C ILE A 180 4.05 18.84 -2.29
N GLN A 181 3.13 19.70 -1.83
CA GLN A 181 2.93 21.05 -2.42
C GLN A 181 4.17 21.94 -2.39
N ASN A 182 5.05 21.73 -1.40
CA ASN A 182 6.29 22.50 -1.24
C ASN A 182 7.48 21.92 -2.04
N VAL A 183 7.28 20.84 -2.78
CA VAL A 183 8.32 20.26 -3.64
C VAL A 183 8.35 21.01 -4.98
N PRO A 184 9.54 21.38 -5.51
CA PRO A 184 9.62 22.09 -6.78
C PRO A 184 9.21 21.22 -7.98
N GLU A 185 8.93 21.89 -9.09
CA GLU A 185 8.77 21.21 -10.39
C GLU A 185 10.11 20.59 -10.87
N PRO A 186 10.04 19.50 -11.63
CA PRO A 186 8.85 18.81 -12.13
C PRO A 186 8.25 17.81 -11.15
N TRP A 187 8.82 17.63 -9.95
CA TRP A 187 8.46 16.57 -9.00
C TRP A 187 7.04 16.72 -8.45
N ARG A 188 6.59 17.97 -8.24
CA ARG A 188 5.26 18.27 -7.70
C ARG A 188 4.13 17.84 -8.63
N SER A 189 4.28 18.10 -9.93
CA SER A 189 3.24 17.84 -10.94
C SER A 189 3.32 16.45 -11.57
N ARG A 190 4.39 15.67 -11.32
CA ARG A 190 4.52 14.33 -11.89
C ARG A 190 3.30 13.48 -11.61
N PRO A 191 2.73 12.79 -12.62
CA PRO A 191 1.52 11.98 -12.50
C PRO A 191 1.82 10.61 -11.88
N TRP A 192 2.40 10.60 -10.71
CA TRP A 192 2.89 9.40 -10.02
C TRP A 192 1.99 8.91 -8.89
N ARG A 193 0.73 9.33 -8.89
CA ARG A 193 -0.35 8.78 -8.06
C ARG A 193 -1.35 8.06 -8.94
N PHE A 194 -1.64 6.81 -8.59
CA PHE A 194 -2.56 5.93 -9.28
C PHE A 194 -3.73 5.61 -8.35
N ARG A 195 -4.95 5.73 -8.85
CA ARG A 195 -6.18 5.37 -8.15
C ARG A 195 -7.04 4.48 -9.01
N MET A 196 -7.54 3.39 -8.44
CA MET A 196 -8.56 2.56 -9.06
C MET A 196 -9.95 3.07 -8.65
N GLU A 197 -10.81 3.35 -9.62
CA GLU A 197 -12.23 3.57 -9.39
C GLU A 197 -12.90 2.21 -9.14
N ILE A 198 -13.52 2.08 -7.97
CA ILE A 198 -14.28 0.89 -7.63
C ILE A 198 -15.72 1.18 -8.01
N GLU A 199 -16.29 0.32 -8.86
CA GLU A 199 -17.73 0.37 -9.09
C GLU A 199 -18.43 0.24 -7.72
N LYS A 200 -19.30 1.19 -7.42
CA LYS A 200 -20.19 1.07 -6.27
C LYS A 200 -21.17 -0.06 -6.61
N GLU A 201 -20.82 -1.29 -6.26
CA GLU A 201 -21.84 -2.32 -6.16
C GLU A 201 -22.97 -1.75 -5.29
N ASN A 202 -24.17 -1.72 -5.89
CA ASN A 202 -25.38 -1.29 -5.23
C ASN A 202 -25.41 -1.89 -3.82
N SER A 203 -25.35 -1.03 -2.80
CA SER A 203 -25.58 -1.37 -1.40
C SER A 203 -27.06 -1.76 -1.20
N LYS A 204 -27.48 -2.83 -1.85
CA LYS A 204 -28.74 -3.54 -1.60
C LYS A 204 -28.41 -4.80 -0.82
N GLY A 205 -28.62 -4.75 0.50
CA GLY A 205 -28.78 -5.94 1.29
C GLY A 205 -27.90 -6.11 2.51
N PHE A 206 -27.97 -5.20 3.46
CA PHE A 206 -27.97 -5.57 4.88
C PHE A 206 -29.11 -4.80 5.52
N GLY A 207 -30.31 -5.43 5.46
CA GLY A 207 -31.45 -5.01 6.25
C GLY A 207 -31.07 -5.08 7.73
N ASN A 208 -31.38 -4.03 8.45
CA ASN A 208 -31.44 -4.05 9.91
C ASN A 208 -32.44 -5.12 10.35
N PRO A 209 -32.13 -5.92 11.38
CA PRO A 209 -33.15 -6.57 12.16
C PRO A 209 -33.90 -5.58 13.07
#